data_91c8675fa54810b793795c84be9480c5
#
_entry.id   91c8675fa54810b793795c84be9480c5
#
_cell.length_a   1.000
_cell.length_b   1.000
_cell.length_c   1.000
_cell.angle_alpha   90.00
_cell.angle_beta   90.00
_cell.angle_gamma   90.00
#
_symmetry.space_group_name_H-M   'P 1'
#
loop_
_entity.id
_entity.type
_entity.pdbx_description
1 polymer ?
#
loop_
_entity_poly.entity_id
_entity_poly.type
_entity_poly.pdbx_seq_one_letter_code
_entity_poly.pdbx_strand_id
1 'polypeptide(L)'
;MNILDDEVFAVIMAIIVVGSVFSVAQLLRPSVTEPFTAIGLLNENCKIGDYPSKVFRGENITLCIFLYNYMGYPLLMQVRYKIGSNTTLPTNSTPSPMPTIHVYDKLLDHGENTTFYVEVPIKVNESFVGKRIALIFELWIYDIDHGKW
;
A
#
# COMPACT_ATOMS: atom_id res chain seq x y z
N MET A 1 -37.48 20.89 50.23
CA MET A 1 -37.17 21.24 48.83
C MET A 1 -36.72 19.96 48.10
N ASN A 2 -37.58 19.36 47.30
CA ASN A 2 -37.23 18.20 46.52
C ASN A 2 -36.42 18.70 45.31
N ILE A 3 -35.14 18.46 45.34
CA ILE A 3 -34.21 18.90 44.28
C ILE A 3 -34.34 18.01 43.00
N LEU A 4 -35.05 16.92 43.14
CA LEU A 4 -35.30 15.99 42.04
C LEU A 4 -36.84 15.89 41.81
N ASP A 5 -37.33 16.74 40.93
CA ASP A 5 -38.66 16.50 40.33
C ASP A 5 -38.57 15.22 39.48
N ASP A 6 -39.71 14.47 39.43
CA ASP A 6 -39.76 13.22 38.66
C ASP A 6 -39.34 13.40 37.20
N GLU A 7 -39.56 14.58 36.63
CA GLU A 7 -39.13 14.94 35.28
C GLU A 7 -37.62 15.05 35.17
N VAL A 8 -36.93 15.68 36.15
CA VAL A 8 -35.48 15.83 36.17
C VAL A 8 -34.82 14.46 36.38
N PHE A 9 -35.40 13.63 37.26
CA PHE A 9 -34.91 12.27 37.47
C PHE A 9 -35.01 11.42 36.17
N ALA A 10 -36.14 11.52 35.46
CA ALA A 10 -36.35 10.81 34.20
C ALA A 10 -35.32 11.23 33.12
N VAL A 11 -35.02 12.52 33.03
CA VAL A 11 -34.01 13.03 32.07
C VAL A 11 -32.61 12.53 32.41
N ILE A 12 -32.20 12.56 33.69
CA ILE A 12 -30.90 12.05 34.15
C ILE A 12 -30.79 10.56 33.83
N MET A 13 -31.80 9.77 34.14
CA MET A 13 -31.80 8.34 33.84
C MET A 13 -31.71 8.06 32.35
N ALA A 14 -32.44 8.83 31.52
CA ALA A 14 -32.35 8.70 30.06
C ALA A 14 -30.93 8.97 29.55
N ILE A 15 -30.25 10.00 30.05
CA ILE A 15 -28.86 10.33 29.67
C ILE A 15 -27.90 9.20 30.09
N ILE A 16 -28.05 8.65 31.30
CA ILE A 16 -27.20 7.54 31.79
C ILE A 16 -27.41 6.31 30.91
N VAL A 17 -28.64 5.96 30.58
CA VAL A 17 -28.96 4.79 29.75
C VAL A 17 -28.37 4.96 28.33
N VAL A 18 -28.61 6.11 27.70
CA VAL A 18 -28.04 6.40 26.37
C VAL A 18 -26.52 6.41 26.39
N GLY A 19 -25.93 7.04 27.38
CA GLY A 19 -24.47 7.08 27.54
C GLY A 19 -23.86 5.69 27.75
N SER A 20 -24.52 4.83 28.54
CA SER A 20 -24.11 3.45 28.79
C SER A 20 -24.18 2.60 27.52
N VAL A 21 -25.27 2.67 26.79
CA VAL A 21 -25.46 1.94 25.52
C VAL A 21 -24.41 2.39 24.49
N PHE A 22 -24.17 3.70 24.39
CA PHE A 22 -23.18 4.23 23.47
C PHE A 22 -21.76 3.76 23.83
N SER A 23 -21.40 3.76 25.12
CA SER A 23 -20.11 3.29 25.60
C SER A 23 -19.89 1.82 25.31
N VAL A 24 -20.90 0.98 25.57
CA VAL A 24 -20.83 -0.45 25.27
C VAL A 24 -20.74 -0.70 23.76
N ALA A 25 -21.48 0.05 22.95
CA ALA A 25 -21.41 -0.04 21.50
C ALA A 25 -20.02 0.32 20.95
N GLN A 26 -19.33 1.28 21.56
CA GLN A 26 -17.94 1.63 21.19
C GLN A 26 -16.95 0.54 21.57
N LEU A 27 -17.13 -0.10 22.73
CA LEU A 27 -16.27 -1.22 23.17
C LEU A 27 -16.48 -2.49 22.34
N LEU A 28 -17.71 -2.72 21.86
CA LEU A 28 -18.06 -3.88 21.04
C LEU A 28 -17.85 -3.64 19.54
N ARG A 29 -17.45 -2.45 19.12
CA ARG A 29 -17.04 -2.24 17.73
C ARG A 29 -15.87 -3.17 17.43
N PRO A 30 -16.05 -4.18 16.56
CA PRO A 30 -14.91 -4.92 16.09
C PRO A 30 -13.98 -3.90 15.40
N SER A 31 -12.74 -3.83 15.83
CA SER A 31 -11.68 -3.13 15.08
C SER A 31 -11.39 -3.96 13.83
N VAL A 32 -12.33 -3.98 12.90
CA VAL A 32 -12.13 -4.61 11.60
C VAL A 32 -11.25 -3.63 10.82
N THR A 33 -9.97 -3.72 11.05
CA THR A 33 -8.99 -3.20 10.12
C THR A 33 -9.12 -4.05 8.88
N GLU A 34 -9.57 -3.44 7.79
CA GLU A 34 -9.64 -4.14 6.51
C GLU A 34 -8.24 -4.67 6.15
N PRO A 35 -8.12 -5.93 5.76
CA PRO A 35 -6.82 -6.49 5.38
C PRO A 35 -6.33 -5.76 4.11
N PHE A 36 -5.06 -5.39 4.10
CA PHE A 36 -4.45 -4.70 2.96
C PHE A 36 -2.97 -5.02 2.82
N THR A 37 -2.45 -4.75 1.64
CA THR A 37 -1.02 -4.70 1.36
C THR A 37 -0.67 -3.33 0.83
N ALA A 38 0.57 -2.91 1.03
CA ALA A 38 1.04 -1.63 0.52
C ALA A 38 2.40 -1.76 -0.15
N ILE A 39 2.60 -0.98 -1.20
CA ILE A 39 3.89 -0.73 -1.83
C ILE A 39 4.16 0.76 -1.87
N GLY A 40 5.37 1.16 -1.53
CA GLY A 40 5.85 2.53 -1.65
C GLY A 40 7.15 2.58 -2.47
N LEU A 41 7.23 3.52 -3.39
CA LEU A 41 8.46 3.82 -4.10
C LEU A 41 9.11 5.04 -3.46
N LEU A 42 10.37 4.89 -3.09
CA LEU A 42 11.17 5.90 -2.42
C LEU A 42 12.43 6.19 -3.23
N ASN A 43 13.04 7.34 -3.01
CA ASN A 43 14.30 7.71 -3.66
C ASN A 43 15.48 6.91 -3.12
N GLU A 44 16.69 7.21 -3.58
CA GLU A 44 17.95 6.56 -3.15
C GLU A 44 18.25 6.70 -1.66
N ASN A 45 17.64 7.67 -0.98
CA ASN A 45 17.77 7.89 0.47
C ASN A 45 16.60 7.28 1.29
N CYS A 46 15.78 6.44 0.65
CA CYS A 46 14.55 5.87 1.21
C CYS A 46 13.56 6.93 1.73
N LYS A 47 13.43 8.05 1.01
CA LYS A 47 12.49 9.14 1.30
C LYS A 47 11.55 9.37 0.12
N ILE A 48 10.39 9.94 0.39
CA ILE A 48 9.45 10.38 -0.64
C ILE A 48 9.96 11.72 -1.23
N GLY A 49 9.98 11.82 -2.56
CA GLY A 49 10.42 13.01 -3.28
C GLY A 49 11.84 12.88 -3.83
N ASP A 50 12.28 13.92 -4.54
CA ASP A 50 13.62 14.01 -5.15
C ASP A 50 13.99 12.81 -6.02
N TYR A 51 13.04 12.38 -6.85
CA TYR A 51 13.29 11.31 -7.83
C TYR A 51 14.11 11.84 -9.01
N PRO A 52 14.94 10.98 -9.65
CA PRO A 52 15.68 11.37 -10.85
C PRO A 52 14.75 11.91 -11.94
N SER A 53 14.96 13.16 -12.34
CA SER A 53 14.17 13.80 -13.40
C SER A 53 14.70 13.53 -14.81
N LYS A 54 15.95 13.06 -14.90
CA LYS A 54 16.65 12.68 -16.13
C LYS A 54 17.44 11.42 -15.88
N VAL A 55 17.39 10.50 -16.81
CA VAL A 55 18.10 9.24 -16.78
C VAL A 55 18.72 8.95 -18.14
N PHE A 56 19.85 8.26 -18.18
CA PHE A 56 20.52 7.88 -19.40
C PHE A 56 20.18 6.43 -19.78
N ARG A 57 20.13 6.17 -21.06
CA ARG A 57 19.95 4.81 -21.58
C ARG A 57 21.12 3.93 -21.13
N GLY A 58 20.81 2.77 -20.55
CA GLY A 58 21.81 1.82 -20.04
C GLY A 58 22.36 2.15 -18.66
N GLU A 59 21.93 3.24 -18.06
CA GLU A 59 22.23 3.58 -16.66
C GLU A 59 21.46 2.68 -15.69
N ASN A 60 22.06 2.44 -14.52
CA ASN A 60 21.37 1.87 -13.38
C ASN A 60 21.07 3.00 -12.40
N ILE A 61 19.84 3.07 -11.92
CA ILE A 61 19.46 3.98 -10.85
C ILE A 61 19.12 3.21 -9.59
N THR A 62 19.51 3.77 -8.45
CA THR A 62 19.18 3.20 -7.13
C THR A 62 17.91 3.83 -6.63
N LEU A 63 16.96 3.00 -6.25
CA LEU A 63 15.73 3.38 -5.60
C LEU A 63 15.50 2.52 -4.37
N CYS A 64 14.51 2.87 -3.57
CA CYS A 64 14.17 2.15 -2.37
C CYS A 64 12.70 1.77 -2.44
N ILE A 65 12.38 0.52 -2.12
CA ILE A 65 11.01 0.00 -2.12
C ILE A 65 10.60 -0.32 -0.70
N PHE A 66 9.42 0.16 -0.31
CA PHE A 66 8.74 -0.19 0.92
C PHE A 66 7.62 -1.17 0.62
N LEU A 67 7.53 -2.25 1.40
CA LEU A 67 6.42 -3.20 1.36
C LEU A 67 5.84 -3.38 2.76
N TYR A 68 4.53 -3.60 2.83
CA TYR A 68 3.82 -3.88 4.06
C TYR A 68 2.74 -4.94 3.84
N ASN A 69 2.68 -5.92 4.76
CA ASN A 69 1.66 -6.96 4.78
C ASN A 69 0.77 -6.80 6.01
N TYR A 70 -0.52 -6.51 5.80
CA TYR A 70 -1.54 -6.48 6.84
C TYR A 70 -2.75 -7.35 6.47
N MET A 71 -2.50 -8.54 5.91
CA MET A 71 -3.56 -9.44 5.41
C MET A 71 -4.05 -10.46 6.45
N GLY A 72 -3.39 -10.56 7.61
CA GLY A 72 -3.74 -11.54 8.64
C GLY A 72 -2.96 -12.86 8.55
N TYR A 73 -2.15 -13.06 7.51
CA TYR A 73 -1.35 -14.25 7.26
C TYR A 73 -0.07 -13.92 6.48
N PRO A 74 0.95 -14.82 6.49
CA PRO A 74 2.16 -14.62 5.72
C PRO A 74 1.86 -14.57 4.22
N LEU A 75 2.53 -13.66 3.50
CA LEU A 75 2.37 -13.47 2.06
C LEU A 75 3.72 -13.55 1.34
N LEU A 76 3.74 -14.30 0.24
CA LEU A 76 4.80 -14.18 -0.75
C LEU A 76 4.42 -13.04 -1.71
N MET A 77 5.24 -11.99 -1.69
CA MET A 77 5.03 -10.76 -2.44
C MET A 77 6.11 -10.61 -3.49
N GLN A 78 5.73 -10.17 -4.67
CA GLN A 78 6.64 -9.98 -5.78
C GLN A 78 6.50 -8.55 -6.32
N VAL A 79 7.60 -7.82 -6.41
CA VAL A 79 7.64 -6.51 -7.07
C VAL A 79 8.18 -6.69 -8.47
N ARG A 80 7.38 -6.34 -9.48
CA ARG A 80 7.76 -6.39 -10.89
C ARG A 80 8.11 -5.01 -11.41
N TYR A 81 9.34 -4.87 -11.88
CA TYR A 81 9.82 -3.63 -12.49
C TYR A 81 9.62 -3.68 -14.00
N LYS A 82 9.03 -2.61 -14.53
CA LYS A 82 8.76 -2.41 -15.96
C LYS A 82 9.07 -0.97 -16.35
N ILE A 83 9.31 -0.74 -17.62
CA ILE A 83 9.44 0.61 -18.19
C ILE A 83 8.35 0.79 -19.22
N GLY A 84 7.66 1.92 -19.16
CA GLY A 84 6.58 2.26 -20.08
C GLY A 84 6.45 3.76 -20.31
N SER A 85 5.27 4.14 -20.72
CA SER A 85 4.85 5.52 -20.96
C SER A 85 3.55 5.82 -20.20
N ASN A 86 3.08 7.06 -20.25
CA ASN A 86 1.81 7.43 -19.62
C ASN A 86 0.60 6.62 -20.12
N THR A 87 0.69 6.02 -21.31
CA THR A 87 -0.39 5.21 -21.90
C THR A 87 -0.34 3.75 -21.48
N THR A 88 0.74 3.31 -20.83
CA THR A 88 0.97 1.91 -20.42
C THR A 88 1.03 1.75 -18.91
N LEU A 89 0.53 2.73 -18.15
CA LEU A 89 0.47 2.65 -16.70
C LEU A 89 -0.52 1.58 -16.23
N PRO A 90 -0.22 0.87 -15.15
CA PRO A 90 -1.15 -0.07 -14.55
C PRO A 90 -2.34 0.67 -13.92
N THR A 91 -3.43 -0.05 -13.75
CA THR A 91 -4.58 0.39 -12.94
C THR A 91 -4.68 -0.45 -11.67
N ASN A 92 -5.68 -0.19 -10.83
CA ASN A 92 -5.92 -0.99 -9.63
C ASN A 92 -6.24 -2.47 -9.91
N SER A 93 -6.69 -2.79 -11.12
CA SER A 93 -7.14 -4.13 -11.50
C SER A 93 -6.44 -4.71 -12.72
N THR A 94 -5.67 -3.89 -13.44
CA THR A 94 -5.03 -4.32 -14.69
C THR A 94 -3.54 -3.97 -14.65
N PRO A 95 -2.66 -4.96 -14.77
CA PRO A 95 -1.23 -4.70 -14.83
C PRO A 95 -0.84 -3.98 -16.12
N SER A 96 0.32 -3.33 -16.11
CA SER A 96 0.92 -2.75 -17.31
C SER A 96 1.17 -3.83 -18.37
N PRO A 97 0.85 -3.58 -19.66
CA PRO A 97 1.13 -4.51 -20.74
C PRO A 97 2.63 -4.63 -21.08
N MET A 98 3.47 -3.80 -20.44
CA MET A 98 4.90 -3.81 -20.70
C MET A 98 5.58 -5.05 -20.12
N PRO A 99 6.65 -5.55 -20.78
CA PRO A 99 7.39 -6.69 -20.27
C PRO A 99 8.09 -6.39 -18.94
N THR A 100 8.13 -7.38 -18.07
CA THR A 100 8.86 -7.29 -16.80
C THR A 100 10.35 -7.36 -17.07
N ILE A 101 11.10 -6.40 -16.54
CA ILE A 101 12.56 -6.29 -16.71
C ILE A 101 13.27 -6.98 -15.54
N HIS A 102 12.76 -6.77 -14.32
CA HIS A 102 13.31 -7.34 -13.10
C HIS A 102 12.21 -7.69 -12.09
N VAL A 103 12.53 -8.63 -11.21
CA VAL A 103 11.59 -9.15 -10.21
C VAL A 103 12.29 -9.20 -8.86
N TYR A 104 11.59 -8.78 -7.81
CA TYR A 104 12.07 -8.83 -6.43
C TYR A 104 11.03 -9.56 -5.58
N ASP A 105 11.42 -10.70 -5.00
CA ASP A 105 10.55 -11.52 -4.16
C ASP A 105 10.81 -11.22 -2.68
N LYS A 106 9.74 -11.14 -1.89
CA LYS A 106 9.76 -10.99 -0.44
C LYS A 106 8.66 -11.83 0.20
N LEU A 107 9.02 -12.52 1.28
CA LEU A 107 8.07 -13.16 2.17
C LEU A 107 7.93 -12.28 3.40
N LEU A 108 6.72 -11.84 3.70
CA LEU A 108 6.41 -11.00 4.86
C LEU A 108 5.31 -11.64 5.69
N ASP A 109 5.52 -11.69 7.00
CA ASP A 109 4.50 -12.08 7.97
C ASP A 109 3.44 -10.97 8.13
N HIS A 110 2.31 -11.32 8.75
CA HIS A 110 1.28 -10.34 9.08
C HIS A 110 1.83 -9.24 9.99
N GLY A 111 1.57 -7.99 9.63
CA GLY A 111 2.06 -6.81 10.38
C GLY A 111 3.52 -6.46 10.11
N GLU A 112 4.20 -7.24 9.28
CA GLU A 112 5.59 -6.99 8.91
C GLU A 112 5.69 -6.01 7.75
N ASN A 113 6.70 -5.14 7.82
CA ASN A 113 7.11 -4.28 6.72
C ASN A 113 8.59 -4.46 6.44
N THR A 114 8.98 -4.13 5.22
CA THR A 114 10.39 -4.12 4.82
C THR A 114 10.66 -2.96 3.88
N THR A 115 11.88 -2.44 3.98
CA THR A 115 12.38 -1.42 3.06
C THR A 115 13.72 -1.91 2.51
N PHE A 116 13.87 -1.92 1.21
CA PHE A 116 15.08 -2.43 0.57
C PHE A 116 15.45 -1.64 -0.68
N TYR A 117 16.74 -1.60 -0.96
CA TYR A 117 17.28 -0.96 -2.15
C TYR A 117 17.14 -1.86 -3.38
N VAL A 118 16.88 -1.22 -4.50
CA VAL A 118 16.84 -1.86 -5.82
C VAL A 118 17.68 -1.04 -6.79
N GLU A 119 18.50 -1.72 -7.55
CA GLU A 119 19.17 -1.15 -8.71
C GLU A 119 18.36 -1.50 -9.95
N VAL A 120 17.83 -0.49 -10.61
CA VAL A 120 16.98 -0.69 -11.77
C VAL A 120 17.68 -0.22 -13.04
N PRO A 121 17.85 -1.11 -14.02
CA PRO A 121 18.47 -0.74 -15.29
C PRO A 121 17.47 0.03 -16.16
N ILE A 122 17.96 1.10 -16.80
CA ILE A 122 17.18 1.88 -17.78
C ILE A 122 17.35 1.24 -19.17
N LYS A 123 16.60 0.15 -19.39
CA LYS A 123 16.59 -0.57 -20.67
C LYS A 123 15.45 -0.08 -21.55
N VAL A 124 15.74 0.89 -22.39
CA VAL A 124 14.77 1.47 -23.32
C VAL A 124 15.25 1.38 -24.77
N ASN A 125 14.27 1.24 -25.67
CA ASN A 125 14.54 1.31 -27.10
C ASN A 125 14.81 2.76 -27.54
N GLU A 126 15.42 2.95 -28.70
CA GLU A 126 15.71 4.27 -29.25
C GLU A 126 14.49 5.16 -29.40
N SER A 127 13.32 4.58 -29.63
CA SER A 127 12.04 5.28 -29.72
C SER A 127 11.63 6.05 -28.45
N PHE A 128 12.22 5.73 -27.29
CA PHE A 128 11.99 6.40 -26.02
C PHE A 128 13.01 7.50 -25.69
N VAL A 129 14.08 7.60 -26.46
CA VAL A 129 15.09 8.65 -26.26
C VAL A 129 14.47 10.02 -26.47
N GLY A 130 14.70 10.94 -25.55
CA GLY A 130 14.14 12.30 -25.57
C GLY A 130 12.66 12.38 -25.19
N LYS A 131 12.05 11.28 -24.75
CA LYS A 131 10.65 11.23 -24.28
C LYS A 131 10.57 11.00 -22.77
N ARG A 132 9.40 11.30 -22.22
CA ARG A 132 9.09 10.91 -20.84
C ARG A 132 8.85 9.41 -20.78
N ILE A 133 9.53 8.74 -19.86
CA ILE A 133 9.32 7.34 -19.53
C ILE A 133 8.72 7.22 -18.13
N ALA A 134 7.98 6.14 -17.91
CA ALA A 134 7.46 5.77 -16.60
C ALA A 134 8.22 4.54 -16.09
N LEU A 135 8.80 4.65 -14.90
CA LEU A 135 9.32 3.48 -14.16
C LEU A 135 8.16 2.92 -13.35
N ILE A 136 7.77 1.70 -13.65
CA ILE A 136 6.57 1.05 -13.12
C ILE A 136 6.99 -0.06 -12.17
N PHE A 137 6.48 -0.02 -10.95
CA PHE A 137 6.66 -1.05 -9.95
C PHE A 137 5.30 -1.59 -9.56
N GLU A 138 5.04 -2.84 -9.88
CA GLU A 138 3.78 -3.51 -9.58
C GLU A 138 3.97 -4.50 -8.46
N LEU A 139 3.06 -4.46 -7.47
CA LEU A 139 3.00 -5.43 -6.40
C LEU A 139 2.09 -6.59 -6.84
N TRP A 140 2.66 -7.78 -6.86
CA TRP A 140 1.97 -9.04 -7.12
C TRP A 140 1.99 -9.88 -5.84
N ILE A 141 0.89 -10.56 -5.57
CA ILE A 141 0.73 -11.44 -4.42
C ILE A 141 0.49 -12.85 -4.93
N TYR A 142 1.22 -13.81 -4.36
CA TYR A 142 1.00 -15.22 -4.69
C TYR A 142 -0.24 -15.73 -3.99
N ASP A 143 -1.20 -16.19 -4.79
CA ASP A 143 -2.42 -16.85 -4.32
C ASP A 143 -2.13 -18.33 -4.12
N ILE A 144 -2.02 -18.75 -2.86
CA ILE A 144 -1.69 -20.13 -2.49
C ILE A 144 -2.82 -21.08 -2.88
N ASP A 145 -4.08 -20.65 -2.77
CA ASP A 145 -5.25 -21.49 -3.04
C ASP A 145 -5.38 -21.83 -4.53
N HIS A 146 -4.96 -20.92 -5.39
CA HIS A 146 -5.00 -21.09 -6.84
C HIS A 146 -3.64 -21.38 -7.46
N GLY A 147 -2.54 -21.35 -6.68
CA GLY A 147 -1.19 -21.62 -7.16
C GLY A 147 -0.68 -20.65 -8.22
N LYS A 148 -1.06 -19.37 -8.15
CA LYS A 148 -0.72 -18.35 -9.16
C LYS A 148 -0.43 -16.98 -8.55
N TRP A 149 0.26 -16.16 -9.35
CA TRP A 149 0.47 -14.74 -9.09
C TRP A 149 -0.71 -13.90 -9.58
#